data_d968fd1bf38c13e320a27434a6ec7dda
#
_entry.id   d968fd1bf38c13e320a27434a6ec7dda
#
_cell.length_a   1.000
_cell.length_b   1.000
_cell.length_c   1.000
_cell.angle_alpha   90.00
_cell.angle_beta   90.00
_cell.angle_gamma   90.00
#
_symmetry.space_group_name_H-M   'P 1'
#
loop_
_entity.id
_entity.type
_entity.pdbx_description
1 polymer ?
#
loop_
_entity_poly.entity_id
_entity_poly.type
_entity_poly.pdbx_seq_one_letter_code
_entity_poly.pdbx_strand_id
1 'polypeptide(L)'
;MTNFVQMRKNMILGQFLPASIKNNKILKSYETLARESFLPNHHKPIAYSDLNLKVTEKRYLPSPLNSAKIFQEANFSGKEVVLLIGANYGYEAAILSSMVETVIAIEEDKKLFNIGQSNCKNLNIENLIFLNSNHNNGYKKLGLYDVIISIDLSFDINDELINQLVDKGKIFFCEQHNNEVRESKLNVIHKSKNGFFKQSLFDINIPFVKNANNLNDFKFI
;
A
#
# COMPACT_ATOMS: atom_id res chain seq x y z
N MET A 1 -24.03 -19.22 3.18
CA MET A 1 -22.92 -18.79 2.29
C MET A 1 -22.63 -17.31 2.53
N THR A 2 -21.38 -16.95 2.70
CA THR A 2 -20.96 -15.54 2.89
C THR A 2 -21.20 -14.78 1.58
N ASN A 3 -21.97 -13.69 1.64
CA ASN A 3 -22.24 -12.88 0.44
C ASN A 3 -21.17 -11.77 0.29
N PHE A 4 -20.04 -12.12 -0.27
CA PHE A 4 -18.93 -11.19 -0.47
C PHE A 4 -19.27 -10.00 -1.39
N VAL A 5 -20.15 -10.19 -2.37
CA VAL A 5 -20.59 -9.10 -3.24
C VAL A 5 -21.33 -8.03 -2.43
N GLN A 6 -22.23 -8.47 -1.53
CA GLN A 6 -22.95 -7.53 -0.65
C GLN A 6 -22.00 -6.86 0.36
N MET A 7 -21.06 -7.60 0.93
CA MET A 7 -20.06 -7.03 1.86
C MET A 7 -19.22 -5.95 1.18
N ARG A 8 -18.83 -6.15 -0.08
CA ARG A 8 -18.07 -5.20 -0.88
C ARG A 8 -18.86 -3.92 -1.15
N LYS A 9 -20.14 -4.04 -1.51
CA LYS A 9 -21.04 -2.90 -1.64
C LYS A 9 -21.22 -2.14 -0.33
N ASN A 10 -21.40 -2.86 0.77
CA ASN A 10 -21.53 -2.27 2.11
C ASN A 10 -20.26 -1.51 2.53
N MET A 11 -19.07 -2.02 2.18
CA MET A 11 -17.80 -1.32 2.41
C MET A 11 -17.78 0.03 1.66
N ILE A 12 -18.17 0.07 0.38
CA ILE A 12 -18.22 1.32 -0.38
C ILE A 12 -19.21 2.30 0.27
N LEU A 13 -20.43 1.86 0.56
CA LEU A 13 -21.48 2.73 1.08
C LEU A 13 -21.23 3.16 2.53
N GLY A 14 -20.74 2.26 3.37
CA GLY A 14 -20.61 2.47 4.82
C GLY A 14 -19.24 2.93 5.29
N GLN A 15 -18.19 2.81 4.45
CA GLN A 15 -16.83 3.19 4.82
C GLN A 15 -16.26 4.25 3.86
N PHE A 16 -16.26 3.98 2.55
CA PHE A 16 -15.60 4.84 1.58
C PHE A 16 -16.31 6.18 1.39
N LEU A 17 -17.62 6.16 1.14
CA LEU A 17 -18.38 7.40 0.92
C LEU A 17 -18.41 8.30 2.18
N PRO A 18 -18.65 7.79 3.41
CA PRO A 18 -18.56 8.61 4.62
C PRO A 18 -17.16 9.18 4.86
N ALA A 19 -16.10 8.43 4.48
CA ALA A 19 -14.71 8.90 4.57
C ALA A 19 -14.29 9.80 3.39
N SER A 20 -15.25 10.27 2.59
CA SER A 20 -15.01 11.17 1.46
C SER A 20 -14.12 10.60 0.36
N ILE A 21 -14.13 9.29 0.13
CA ILE A 21 -13.56 8.71 -1.08
C ILE A 21 -14.52 9.01 -2.24
N LYS A 22 -14.10 9.91 -3.14
CA LYS A 22 -14.94 10.46 -4.23
C LYS A 22 -14.47 10.06 -5.63
N ASN A 23 -13.23 9.55 -5.75
CA ASN A 23 -12.69 9.18 -7.06
C ASN A 23 -13.40 7.95 -7.60
N ASN A 24 -14.14 8.12 -8.71
CA ASN A 24 -14.92 7.05 -9.33
C ASN A 24 -14.08 5.86 -9.79
N LYS A 25 -12.82 6.07 -10.22
CA LYS A 25 -11.93 4.95 -10.60
C LYS A 25 -11.61 4.10 -9.37
N ILE A 26 -11.32 4.74 -8.22
CA ILE A 26 -11.08 4.04 -6.96
C ILE A 26 -12.32 3.25 -6.56
N LEU A 27 -13.48 3.91 -6.47
CA LEU A 27 -14.74 3.25 -6.08
C LEU A 27 -15.04 2.02 -6.95
N LYS A 28 -14.92 2.17 -8.28
CA LYS A 28 -15.16 1.08 -9.23
C LYS A 28 -14.15 -0.06 -9.07
N SER A 29 -12.86 0.24 -8.89
CA SER A 29 -11.83 -0.78 -8.72
C SER A 29 -12.07 -1.64 -7.47
N TYR A 30 -12.40 -1.00 -6.36
CA TYR A 30 -12.73 -1.71 -5.11
C TYR A 30 -14.10 -2.41 -5.17
N GLU A 31 -15.06 -1.94 -5.97
CA GLU A 31 -16.33 -2.62 -6.19
C GLU A 31 -16.18 -3.88 -7.02
N THR A 32 -15.30 -3.88 -8.02
CA THR A 32 -15.15 -4.99 -8.97
C THR A 32 -14.18 -6.05 -8.52
N LEU A 33 -13.05 -5.68 -7.89
CA LEU A 33 -12.00 -6.62 -7.52
C LEU A 33 -12.32 -7.35 -6.20
N ALA A 34 -12.36 -8.67 -6.25
CA ALA A 34 -12.71 -9.53 -5.11
C ALA A 34 -11.53 -9.69 -4.14
N ARG A 35 -11.46 -8.85 -3.08
CA ARG A 35 -10.39 -8.90 -2.07
C ARG A 35 -10.27 -10.26 -1.39
N GLU A 36 -11.39 -10.92 -1.12
CA GLU A 36 -11.43 -12.27 -0.52
C GLU A 36 -10.67 -13.32 -1.33
N SER A 37 -10.50 -13.10 -2.64
CA SER A 37 -9.75 -14.02 -3.51
C SER A 37 -8.23 -13.95 -3.28
N PHE A 38 -7.73 -12.85 -2.74
CA PHE A 38 -6.31 -12.65 -2.44
C PHE A 38 -5.94 -13.14 -1.04
N LEU A 39 -6.91 -13.33 -0.15
CA LEU A 39 -6.69 -13.57 1.26
C LEU A 39 -6.71 -15.05 1.61
N PRO A 40 -5.92 -15.48 2.61
CA PRO A 40 -6.04 -16.81 3.19
C PRO A 40 -7.42 -16.99 3.83
N ASN A 41 -7.87 -18.24 3.97
CA ASN A 41 -9.24 -18.56 4.37
C ASN A 41 -9.68 -17.92 5.69
N HIS A 42 -8.77 -17.82 6.66
CA HIS A 42 -9.08 -17.24 7.98
C HIS A 42 -9.31 -15.71 7.93
N HIS A 43 -8.82 -15.01 6.91
CA HIS A 43 -9.06 -13.57 6.73
C HIS A 43 -10.27 -13.26 5.84
N LYS A 44 -10.77 -14.22 5.04
CA LYS A 44 -11.89 -13.97 4.12
C LYS A 44 -13.15 -13.42 4.79
N PRO A 45 -13.57 -13.89 5.98
CA PRO A 45 -14.76 -13.37 6.64
C PRO A 45 -14.69 -11.87 6.96
N ILE A 46 -13.49 -11.32 7.13
CA ILE A 46 -13.24 -9.92 7.47
C ILE A 46 -12.59 -9.12 6.33
N ALA A 47 -12.63 -9.66 5.11
CA ALA A 47 -11.97 -9.06 3.94
C ALA A 47 -12.37 -7.59 3.68
N TYR A 48 -13.59 -7.22 4.03
CA TYR A 48 -14.19 -5.90 3.77
C TYR A 48 -14.42 -5.06 5.03
N SER A 49 -13.88 -5.49 6.17
CA SER A 49 -13.86 -4.69 7.39
C SER A 49 -12.78 -3.60 7.30
N ASP A 50 -12.96 -2.51 8.05
CA ASP A 50 -11.94 -1.46 8.20
C ASP A 50 -10.88 -1.88 9.24
N LEU A 51 -10.27 -3.05 8.98
CA LEU A 51 -9.22 -3.61 9.81
C LEU A 51 -7.95 -3.86 8.99
N ASN A 52 -6.81 -3.48 9.54
CA ASN A 52 -5.52 -3.90 9.02
C ASN A 52 -5.29 -5.37 9.40
N LEU A 53 -4.99 -6.21 8.41
CA LEU A 53 -4.85 -7.65 8.63
C LEU A 53 -3.38 -8.01 8.88
N LYS A 54 -3.08 -8.67 10.00
CA LYS A 54 -1.73 -9.17 10.28
C LYS A 54 -1.39 -10.28 9.29
N VAL A 55 -0.35 -10.08 8.48
CA VAL A 55 0.08 -11.06 7.45
C VAL A 55 1.34 -11.81 7.86
N THR A 56 2.22 -11.16 8.63
CA THR A 56 3.37 -11.79 9.30
C THR A 56 3.53 -11.19 10.70
N GLU A 57 4.52 -11.63 11.47
CA GLU A 57 4.81 -11.04 12.78
C GLU A 57 5.16 -9.54 12.69
N LYS A 58 5.69 -9.10 11.55
CA LYS A 58 6.17 -7.73 11.34
C LYS A 58 5.36 -6.91 10.34
N ARG A 59 4.36 -7.52 9.67
CA ARG A 59 3.69 -6.91 8.53
C ARG A 59 2.18 -6.96 8.65
N TYR A 60 1.57 -5.90 8.19
CA TYR A 60 0.12 -5.76 8.04
C TYR A 60 -0.26 -5.46 6.60
N LEU A 61 -1.36 -6.04 6.15
CA LEU A 61 -2.07 -5.62 4.96
C LEU A 61 -3.03 -4.49 5.38
N PRO A 62 -2.95 -3.29 4.77
CA PRO A 62 -3.82 -2.18 5.15
C PRO A 62 -5.29 -2.53 4.95
N SER A 63 -6.17 -1.87 5.72
CA SER A 63 -7.60 -1.93 5.45
C SER A 63 -7.91 -1.38 4.06
N PRO A 64 -9.02 -1.81 3.43
CA PRO A 64 -9.43 -1.25 2.14
C PRO A 64 -9.57 0.28 2.17
N LEU A 65 -10.06 0.83 3.27
CA LEU A 65 -10.20 2.27 3.44
C LEU A 65 -8.86 2.99 3.50
N ASN A 66 -7.88 2.43 4.22
CA ASN A 66 -6.54 3.03 4.32
C ASN A 66 -5.85 3.08 2.95
N SER A 67 -5.86 1.98 2.19
CA SER A 67 -5.29 1.98 0.84
C SER A 67 -6.05 2.91 -0.11
N ALA A 68 -7.38 2.98 -0.03
CA ALA A 68 -8.17 3.89 -0.84
C ALA A 68 -7.86 5.37 -0.55
N LYS A 69 -7.63 5.75 0.72
CA LYS A 69 -7.19 7.09 1.09
C LYS A 69 -5.84 7.44 0.48
N ILE A 70 -4.86 6.54 0.58
CA ILE A 70 -3.52 6.72 -0.03
C ILE A 70 -3.65 6.94 -1.54
N PHE A 71 -4.43 6.09 -2.23
CA PHE A 71 -4.60 6.17 -3.68
C PHE A 71 -5.36 7.44 -4.12
N GLN A 72 -6.29 7.92 -3.31
CA GLN A 72 -6.98 9.18 -3.58
C GLN A 72 -6.04 10.38 -3.47
N GLU A 73 -5.13 10.41 -2.49
CA GLU A 73 -4.11 11.45 -2.38
C GLU A 73 -3.08 11.42 -3.52
N ALA A 74 -2.76 10.24 -4.03
CA ALA A 74 -1.88 10.10 -5.19
C ALA A 74 -2.49 10.74 -6.44
N ASN A 75 -3.82 10.74 -6.57
CA ASN A 75 -4.58 11.43 -7.61
C ASN A 75 -4.12 11.10 -9.04
N PHE A 76 -4.16 9.82 -9.38
CA PHE A 76 -3.67 9.30 -10.65
C PHE A 76 -4.43 9.84 -11.88
N SER A 77 -3.68 10.23 -12.92
CA SER A 77 -4.22 10.60 -14.24
C SER A 77 -4.51 9.38 -15.12
N GLY A 78 -3.81 8.27 -14.85
CA GLY A 78 -3.86 7.03 -15.62
C GLY A 78 -2.64 6.79 -16.52
N LYS A 79 -1.62 7.65 -16.45
CA LYS A 79 -0.38 7.58 -17.26
C LYS A 79 0.87 7.31 -16.44
N GLU A 80 0.71 7.09 -15.15
CA GLU A 80 1.82 6.95 -14.22
C GLU A 80 2.45 5.55 -14.30
N VAL A 81 3.77 5.52 -14.15
CA VAL A 81 4.53 4.33 -13.78
C VAL A 81 4.71 4.35 -12.26
N VAL A 82 4.10 3.37 -11.59
CA VAL A 82 4.04 3.32 -10.12
C VAL A 82 4.88 2.18 -9.57
N LEU A 83 5.73 2.48 -8.58
CA LEU A 83 6.35 1.47 -7.73
C LEU A 83 5.53 1.28 -6.46
N LEU A 84 5.02 0.08 -6.23
CA LEU A 84 4.39 -0.32 -4.97
C LEU A 84 5.35 -1.16 -4.15
N ILE A 85 5.69 -0.70 -2.95
CA ILE A 85 6.58 -1.38 -2.01
C ILE A 85 5.76 -2.04 -0.90
N GLY A 86 6.00 -3.33 -0.66
CA GLY A 86 5.27 -4.12 0.33
C GLY A 86 3.96 -4.68 -0.21
N ALA A 87 3.99 -5.22 -1.42
CA ALA A 87 2.80 -5.62 -2.16
C ALA A 87 2.00 -6.80 -1.54
N ASN A 88 2.51 -7.47 -0.50
CA ASN A 88 1.83 -8.52 0.26
C ASN A 88 1.20 -9.61 -0.65
N TYR A 89 -0.10 -9.83 -0.52
CA TYR A 89 -0.87 -10.80 -1.33
C TYR A 89 -1.23 -10.29 -2.73
N GLY A 90 -0.83 -9.07 -3.13
CA GLY A 90 -1.03 -8.50 -4.46
C GLY A 90 -2.33 -7.74 -4.68
N TYR A 91 -3.20 -7.60 -3.67
CA TYR A 91 -4.49 -6.93 -3.84
C TYR A 91 -4.33 -5.45 -4.21
N GLU A 92 -3.52 -4.70 -3.46
CA GLU A 92 -3.27 -3.29 -3.73
C GLU A 92 -2.59 -3.06 -5.09
N ALA A 93 -1.71 -3.99 -5.51
CA ALA A 93 -1.09 -3.96 -6.84
C ALA A 93 -2.14 -4.14 -7.95
N ALA A 94 -3.08 -5.07 -7.76
CA ALA A 94 -4.17 -5.31 -8.71
C ALA A 94 -5.19 -4.15 -8.74
N ILE A 95 -5.45 -3.48 -7.62
CA ILE A 95 -6.25 -2.24 -7.59
C ILE A 95 -5.55 -1.13 -8.39
N LEU A 96 -4.25 -0.89 -8.14
CA LEU A 96 -3.46 0.14 -8.82
C LEU A 96 -3.42 -0.08 -10.34
N SER A 97 -3.28 -1.32 -10.81
CA SER A 97 -3.20 -1.65 -12.23
C SER A 97 -4.42 -1.17 -13.04
N SER A 98 -5.58 -1.02 -12.39
CA SER A 98 -6.79 -0.49 -13.03
C SER A 98 -6.83 1.05 -13.12
N MET A 99 -5.86 1.75 -12.50
CA MET A 99 -5.87 3.20 -12.36
C MET A 99 -4.67 3.89 -13.03
N VAL A 100 -3.59 3.16 -13.31
CA VAL A 100 -2.32 3.70 -13.81
C VAL A 100 -1.85 2.95 -15.05
N GLU A 101 -0.84 3.47 -15.76
CA GLU A 101 -0.30 2.85 -16.96
C GLU A 101 0.47 1.57 -16.65
N THR A 102 1.35 1.61 -15.65
CA THR A 102 2.18 0.44 -15.28
C THR A 102 2.39 0.39 -13.76
N VAL A 103 2.28 -0.79 -13.20
CA VAL A 103 2.61 -1.07 -11.79
C VAL A 103 3.80 -2.00 -11.71
N ILE A 104 4.83 -1.56 -11.01
CA ILE A 104 5.91 -2.42 -10.52
C ILE A 104 5.65 -2.66 -9.04
N ALA A 105 5.37 -3.90 -8.66
CA ALA A 105 5.07 -4.27 -7.29
C ALA A 105 6.21 -5.12 -6.73
N ILE A 106 6.78 -4.71 -5.61
CA ILE A 106 7.86 -5.46 -4.94
C ILE A 106 7.42 -5.99 -3.58
N GLU A 107 7.86 -7.21 -3.29
CA GLU A 107 7.65 -7.89 -2.02
C GLU A 107 8.92 -8.63 -1.61
N GLU A 108 9.45 -8.37 -0.42
CA GLU A 108 10.70 -8.98 0.05
C GLU A 108 10.49 -10.34 0.70
N ASP A 109 9.35 -10.54 1.40
CA ASP A 109 9.00 -11.86 1.95
C ASP A 109 8.67 -12.83 0.83
N LYS A 110 9.48 -13.89 0.70
CA LYS A 110 9.37 -14.87 -0.39
C LYS A 110 8.02 -15.61 -0.39
N LYS A 111 7.41 -15.83 0.77
CA LYS A 111 6.10 -16.51 0.86
C LYS A 111 4.99 -15.59 0.37
N LEU A 112 4.99 -14.34 0.84
CA LEU A 112 4.03 -13.33 0.38
C LEU A 112 4.20 -13.06 -1.12
N PHE A 113 5.44 -12.91 -1.60
CA PHE A 113 5.74 -12.76 -3.02
C PHE A 113 5.12 -13.89 -3.86
N ASN A 114 5.36 -15.16 -3.51
CA ASN A 114 4.84 -16.29 -4.28
C ASN A 114 3.30 -16.29 -4.34
N ILE A 115 2.64 -15.98 -3.22
CA ILE A 115 1.17 -15.88 -3.15
C ILE A 115 0.68 -14.69 -3.99
N GLY A 116 1.26 -13.51 -3.79
CA GLY A 116 0.86 -12.29 -4.50
C GLY A 116 1.05 -12.40 -6.02
N GLN A 117 2.19 -12.93 -6.45
CA GLN A 117 2.47 -13.19 -7.87
C GLN A 117 1.44 -14.17 -8.47
N SER A 118 1.14 -15.27 -7.77
CA SER A 118 0.13 -16.23 -8.22
C SER A 118 -1.26 -15.61 -8.33
N ASN A 119 -1.67 -14.82 -7.32
CA ASN A 119 -2.96 -14.12 -7.31
C ASN A 119 -3.09 -13.16 -8.51
N CYS A 120 -2.06 -12.35 -8.75
CA CYS A 120 -2.07 -11.38 -9.85
C CYS A 120 -2.02 -12.06 -11.23
N LYS A 121 -1.23 -13.13 -11.37
CA LYS A 121 -1.14 -13.90 -12.61
C LYS A 121 -2.49 -14.51 -13.00
N ASN A 122 -3.27 -15.01 -12.04
CA ASN A 122 -4.59 -15.59 -12.29
C ASN A 122 -5.62 -14.57 -12.79
N LEU A 123 -5.35 -13.28 -12.65
CA LEU A 123 -6.22 -12.20 -13.13
C LEU A 123 -5.85 -11.71 -14.54
N ASN A 124 -4.77 -12.24 -15.14
CA ASN A 124 -4.26 -11.82 -16.44
C ASN A 124 -4.04 -10.30 -16.56
N ILE A 125 -3.49 -9.68 -15.51
CA ILE A 125 -3.20 -8.24 -15.50
C ILE A 125 -1.93 -8.00 -16.32
N GLU A 126 -2.06 -7.33 -17.46
CA GLU A 126 -0.95 -7.15 -18.42
C GLU A 126 0.03 -6.04 -18.02
N ASN A 127 -0.42 -5.02 -17.30
CA ASN A 127 0.36 -3.85 -16.89
C ASN A 127 0.91 -3.93 -15.46
N LEU A 128 1.03 -5.15 -14.89
CA LEU A 128 1.55 -5.39 -13.55
C LEU A 128 2.77 -6.34 -13.60
N ILE A 129 3.90 -5.85 -13.12
CA ILE A 129 5.13 -6.62 -12.90
C ILE A 129 5.29 -6.86 -11.40
N PHE A 130 5.23 -8.12 -10.96
CA PHE A 130 5.35 -8.48 -9.55
C PHE A 130 6.69 -9.17 -9.28
N LEU A 131 7.53 -8.60 -8.39
CA LEU A 131 8.93 -8.97 -8.20
C LEU A 131 9.26 -9.25 -6.73
N ASN A 132 10.19 -10.19 -6.50
CA ASN A 132 10.78 -10.37 -5.19
C ASN A 132 12.03 -9.48 -5.09
N SER A 133 11.95 -8.42 -4.29
CA SER A 133 13.03 -7.45 -4.08
C SER A 133 12.99 -6.89 -2.67
N ASN A 134 14.14 -6.46 -2.18
CA ASN A 134 14.26 -5.77 -0.91
C ASN A 134 13.59 -4.39 -0.98
N HIS A 135 12.81 -4.05 0.04
CA HIS A 135 12.01 -2.82 0.06
C HIS A 135 12.88 -1.56 0.12
N ASN A 136 14.00 -1.58 0.87
CA ASN A 136 14.89 -0.42 1.01
C ASN A 136 15.52 0.02 -0.32
N ASN A 137 15.72 -0.92 -1.24
CA ASN A 137 16.41 -0.66 -2.51
C ASN A 137 15.45 -0.22 -3.62
N GLY A 138 14.13 -0.37 -3.42
CA GLY A 138 13.18 -0.19 -4.51
C GLY A 138 13.45 -1.13 -5.68
N TYR A 139 13.30 -0.64 -6.92
CA TYR A 139 13.64 -1.43 -8.10
C TYR A 139 14.16 -0.56 -9.26
N LYS A 140 15.38 -0.08 -9.14
CA LYS A 140 16.04 0.86 -10.07
C LYS A 140 16.07 0.38 -11.52
N LYS A 141 16.10 -0.92 -11.77
CA LYS A 141 16.20 -1.48 -13.13
C LYS A 141 14.99 -1.15 -14.02
N LEU A 142 13.82 -0.88 -13.43
CA LEU A 142 12.58 -0.54 -14.14
C LEU A 142 12.11 0.91 -13.84
N GLY A 143 12.81 1.65 -12.99
CA GLY A 143 12.52 3.07 -12.71
C GLY A 143 13.13 3.94 -13.81
N LEU A 144 12.78 5.21 -14.01
CA LEU A 144 12.20 6.15 -13.04
C LEU A 144 10.67 6.03 -12.91
N TYR A 145 10.16 6.36 -11.70
CA TYR A 145 8.75 6.27 -11.33
C TYR A 145 8.11 7.66 -11.19
N ASP A 146 6.89 7.78 -11.62
CA ASP A 146 6.07 8.98 -11.35
C ASP A 146 5.62 9.00 -9.88
N VAL A 147 5.25 7.84 -9.36
CA VAL A 147 4.81 7.69 -7.99
C VAL A 147 5.41 6.42 -7.38
N ILE A 148 5.93 6.55 -6.16
CA ILE A 148 6.27 5.42 -5.29
C ILE A 148 5.27 5.40 -4.14
N ILE A 149 4.71 4.24 -3.83
CA ILE A 149 3.83 4.04 -2.68
C ILE A 149 4.42 2.95 -1.80
N SER A 150 4.75 3.30 -0.56
CA SER A 150 5.14 2.31 0.45
C SER A 150 3.99 2.05 1.40
N ILE A 151 3.51 0.81 1.40
CA ILE A 151 2.55 0.30 2.39
C ILE A 151 3.22 -0.56 3.46
N ASP A 152 4.53 -0.70 3.38
CA ASP A 152 5.37 -1.30 4.41
C ASP A 152 5.97 -0.21 5.31
N LEU A 153 5.74 -0.34 6.61
CA LEU A 153 6.26 0.60 7.62
C LEU A 153 7.55 0.10 8.28
N SER A 154 8.14 -0.97 7.77
CA SER A 154 9.30 -1.61 8.40
C SER A 154 10.63 -0.92 8.08
N PHE A 155 10.64 0.08 7.21
CA PHE A 155 11.87 0.79 6.81
C PHE A 155 11.63 2.29 6.58
N ASP A 156 12.72 3.06 6.61
CA ASP A 156 12.69 4.50 6.35
C ASP A 156 12.93 4.82 4.88
N ILE A 157 12.29 5.88 4.38
CA ILE A 157 12.55 6.38 3.03
C ILE A 157 13.96 6.94 2.96
N ASN A 158 14.71 6.51 1.95
CA ASN A 158 16.11 6.86 1.75
C ASN A 158 16.34 7.55 0.39
N ASP A 159 17.55 8.11 0.21
CA ASP A 159 17.93 8.81 -1.01
C ASP A 159 17.90 7.91 -2.25
N GLU A 160 18.14 6.61 -2.10
CA GLU A 160 18.08 5.67 -3.22
C GLU A 160 16.68 5.57 -3.81
N LEU A 161 15.64 5.56 -2.98
CA LEU A 161 14.25 5.60 -3.43
C LEU A 161 13.87 6.95 -4.05
N ILE A 162 14.31 8.05 -3.44
CA ILE A 162 14.07 9.40 -3.97
C ILE A 162 14.72 9.57 -5.36
N ASN A 163 15.90 9.00 -5.56
CA ASN A 163 16.60 9.03 -6.84
C ASN A 163 15.91 8.21 -7.94
N GLN A 164 15.05 7.27 -7.59
CA GLN A 164 14.24 6.50 -8.54
C GLN A 164 12.97 7.23 -9.00
N LEU A 165 12.68 8.43 -8.50
CA LEU A 165 11.59 9.27 -8.99
C LEU A 165 11.99 10.09 -10.22
N VAL A 166 11.05 10.31 -11.11
CA VAL A 166 11.13 11.38 -12.13
C VAL A 166 11.16 12.76 -11.45
N ASP A 167 11.51 13.82 -12.20
CA ASP A 167 11.28 15.19 -11.75
C ASP A 167 9.77 15.42 -11.53
N LYS A 168 9.39 16.03 -10.41
CA LYS A 168 8.01 16.17 -9.90
C LYS A 168 7.33 14.86 -9.46
N GLY A 169 8.07 13.75 -9.41
CA GLY A 169 7.57 12.50 -8.85
C GLY A 169 7.30 12.60 -7.35
N LYS A 170 6.54 11.65 -6.81
CA LYS A 170 6.08 11.65 -5.42
C LYS A 170 6.32 10.30 -4.75
N ILE A 171 6.64 10.32 -3.44
CA ILE A 171 6.63 9.12 -2.60
C ILE A 171 5.56 9.28 -1.54
N PHE A 172 4.58 8.36 -1.49
CA PHE A 172 3.62 8.24 -0.40
C PHE A 172 4.06 7.13 0.55
N PHE A 173 4.12 7.44 1.83
CA PHE A 173 4.55 6.49 2.86
C PHE A 173 3.96 6.86 4.20
N CYS A 174 3.85 5.87 5.08
CA CYS A 174 3.40 6.10 6.45
C CYS A 174 4.58 6.08 7.40
N GLU A 175 4.58 6.99 8.36
CA GLU A 175 5.52 7.02 9.48
C GLU A 175 4.80 6.88 10.80
N GLN A 176 5.46 6.24 11.76
CA GLN A 176 4.95 6.21 13.12
C GLN A 176 4.99 7.63 13.72
N HIS A 177 3.86 8.07 14.26
CA HIS A 177 3.76 9.31 15.01
C HIS A 177 3.75 8.97 16.49
N ASN A 178 4.67 9.56 17.25
CA ASN A 178 4.93 9.24 18.66
C ASN A 178 5.28 7.74 18.90
N ASN A 179 5.74 7.39 20.07
CA ASN A 179 6.11 5.99 20.42
C ASN A 179 4.90 5.04 20.57
N GLU A 180 3.71 5.44 20.14
CA GLU A 180 2.51 4.63 20.22
C GLU A 180 2.34 3.73 19.00
N VAL A 181 2.14 2.44 19.24
CA VAL A 181 2.15 1.35 18.24
C VAL A 181 1.03 1.46 17.19
N ARG A 182 0.06 2.36 17.37
CA ARG A 182 -1.14 2.42 16.53
C ARG A 182 -1.32 3.71 15.75
N GLU A 183 -0.50 4.71 16.00
CA GLU A 183 -0.64 6.01 15.32
C GLU A 183 0.45 6.15 14.27
N SER A 184 0.04 6.18 13.04
CA SER A 184 0.90 6.52 11.89
C SER A 184 0.33 7.69 11.14
N LYS A 185 1.20 8.41 10.44
CA LYS A 185 0.86 9.55 9.62
C LYS A 185 1.23 9.27 8.17
N LEU A 186 0.28 9.51 7.27
CA LEU A 186 0.58 9.51 5.85
C LEU A 186 1.37 10.76 5.50
N ASN A 187 2.51 10.55 4.88
CA ASN A 187 3.39 11.59 4.39
C ASN A 187 3.56 11.48 2.87
N VAL A 188 3.91 12.59 2.25
CA VAL A 188 4.34 12.62 0.86
C VAL A 188 5.67 13.36 0.73
N ILE A 189 6.60 12.79 -0.03
CA ILE A 189 7.80 13.47 -0.51
C ILE A 189 7.53 13.89 -1.95
N HIS A 190 7.79 15.17 -2.24
CA HIS A 190 7.76 15.74 -3.58
C HIS A 190 9.18 15.97 -4.05
N LYS A 191 9.57 15.35 -5.17
CA LYS A 191 10.86 15.60 -5.82
C LYS A 191 10.77 16.80 -6.74
N SER A 192 11.83 17.59 -6.79
CA SER A 192 12.02 18.68 -7.75
C SER A 192 13.45 18.66 -8.27
N LYS A 193 13.74 19.47 -9.30
CA LYS A 193 15.11 19.61 -9.85
C LYS A 193 16.14 20.06 -8.81
N ASN A 194 15.70 20.80 -7.78
CA ASN A 194 16.59 21.42 -6.79
C ASN A 194 16.60 20.65 -5.44
N GLY A 195 16.00 19.46 -5.37
CA GLY A 195 15.90 18.66 -4.16
C GLY A 195 14.52 18.07 -3.93
N PHE A 196 14.17 17.85 -2.69
CA PHE A 196 12.85 17.33 -2.32
C PHE A 196 12.35 18.00 -1.04
N PHE A 197 11.04 17.96 -0.83
CA PHE A 197 10.42 18.35 0.43
C PHE A 197 9.40 17.31 0.88
N LYS A 198 9.26 17.16 2.19
CA LYS A 198 8.30 16.29 2.84
C LYS A 198 7.12 17.09 3.35
N GLN A 199 5.92 16.56 3.14
CA GLN A 199 4.67 17.09 3.66
C GLN A 199 3.92 15.99 4.41
N SER A 200 3.45 16.29 5.62
CA SER A 200 2.51 15.43 6.34
C SER A 200 1.09 15.74 5.90
N LEU A 201 0.29 14.69 5.64
CA LEU A 201 -1.06 14.82 5.12
C LEU A 201 -2.11 14.66 6.24
N PHE A 202 -2.27 13.44 6.76
CA PHE A 202 -3.24 13.14 7.80
C PHE A 202 -2.85 11.87 8.57
N ASP A 203 -3.51 11.67 9.70
CA ASP A 203 -3.32 10.48 10.51
C ASP A 203 -4.00 9.28 9.86
N ILE A 204 -3.29 8.15 9.85
CA ILE A 204 -3.74 6.90 9.25
C ILE A 204 -3.47 5.77 10.23
N ASN A 205 -4.46 4.88 10.41
CA ASN A 205 -4.32 3.77 11.34
C ASN A 205 -3.74 2.54 10.64
N ILE A 206 -2.42 2.54 10.38
CA ILE A 206 -1.71 1.34 9.95
C ILE A 206 -0.74 0.97 11.06
N PRO A 207 -0.86 -0.22 11.69
CA PRO A 207 -0.01 -0.60 12.80
C PRO A 207 1.45 -0.74 12.38
N PHE A 208 2.32 -0.22 13.19
CA PHE A 208 3.77 -0.37 13.09
C PHE A 208 4.25 -1.47 14.04
N VAL A 209 5.12 -2.35 13.56
CA VAL A 209 5.78 -3.34 14.41
C VAL A 209 7.24 -2.91 14.61
N LYS A 210 7.54 -2.35 15.79
CA LYS A 210 8.93 -2.02 16.15
C LYS A 210 9.80 -3.27 16.02
N ASN A 211 10.97 -3.15 15.40
CA ASN A 211 12.01 -4.16 15.52
C ASN A 211 12.35 -4.30 17.02
N ALA A 212 12.32 -5.52 17.54
CA ALA A 212 12.57 -5.83 18.95
C ALA A 212 13.98 -5.37 19.46
N ASN A 213 14.83 -4.92 18.58
CA ASN A 213 16.17 -4.43 18.91
C ASN A 213 16.20 -3.05 19.62
N ASN A 214 15.08 -2.32 19.67
CA ASN A 214 14.98 -1.02 20.35
C ASN A 214 14.18 -1.08 21.66
N LEU A 215 13.90 -2.27 22.21
CA LEU A 215 13.18 -2.44 23.48
C LEU A 215 14.05 -2.22 24.74
N ASN A 216 15.32 -1.86 24.59
CA ASN A 216 16.23 -1.68 25.75
C ASN A 216 16.10 -0.34 26.50
N ASP A 217 15.16 0.54 26.13
CA ASP A 217 15.01 1.86 26.75
C ASP A 217 13.84 2.02 27.74
N PHE A 218 13.16 0.93 28.10
CA PHE A 218 12.22 1.00 29.24
C PHE A 218 12.93 0.69 30.55
N LYS A 219 13.51 1.72 31.17
CA LYS A 219 13.81 1.74 32.60
C LYS A 219 12.54 2.17 33.33
N PHE A 220 11.92 1.23 34.07
CA PHE A 220 10.96 1.60 35.10
C PHE A 220 11.72 2.40 36.17
N ILE A 221 11.28 3.61 36.46
CA ILE A 221 11.66 4.38 37.65
C ILE A 221 10.61 4.10 38.71
#